data_f548b268da5142fc603dd129cc2a193f
#
_entry.id   f548b268da5142fc603dd129cc2a193f
#
_cell.length_a   1.000
_cell.length_b   1.000
_cell.length_c   1.000
_cell.angle_alpha   90.00
_cell.angle_beta   90.00
_cell.angle_gamma   90.00
#
_symmetry.space_group_name_H-M   'P 1'
#
loop_
_entity.id
_entity.type
_entity.pdbx_description
1 polymer ?
#
loop_
_entity_poly.entity_id
_entity_poly.type
_entity_poly.pdbx_seq_one_letter_code
_entity_poly.pdbx_strand_id
1 'polypeptide(L)'
;LDADPAKASGGERRRAALARLLAEEPDIMLLDEPTNHLDIEAIGWLEARLAETRTAFVVISHDRAFLNALTRATLWVDRGQVRRNEQGFASFEAWRDKVWDEEDTARHKLDRKIKSEARWAVEGISARRKRNQGRVRALADLRAERAAMIRRQSTAAMVLEEGPQSGRKVIEAKGISKSFGETQILKPFDLRILRGDRVGFVGPNGAGKTTLLNMLTGQLAPDTGHVTLGKGLEMAVFDQNRAGLNPEASLWDSLTLDRE
;
A
#
# COMPACT_ATOMS: atom_id res chain seq x y z
N LEU A 1 22.79 20.20 16.44
CA LEU A 1 21.55 20.96 16.71
C LEU A 1 21.48 22.28 15.91
N ASP A 2 22.59 22.74 15.32
CA ASP A 2 22.69 24.04 14.61
C ASP A 2 22.58 23.91 13.06
N ALA A 3 22.02 22.83 12.57
CA ALA A 3 21.82 22.65 11.15
C ALA A 3 20.70 23.59 10.63
N ASP A 4 20.99 24.32 9.55
CA ASP A 4 20.03 25.18 8.87
C ASP A 4 18.84 24.34 8.35
N PRO A 5 17.60 24.59 8.80
CA PRO A 5 16.44 23.83 8.34
C PRO A 5 16.20 23.89 6.83
N ALA A 6 16.69 24.95 6.17
CA ALA A 6 16.58 25.08 4.69
C ALA A 6 17.48 24.09 3.95
N LYS A 7 18.57 23.63 4.57
CA LYS A 7 19.53 22.67 3.99
C LYS A 7 19.24 21.23 4.40
N ALA A 8 18.31 21.00 5.34
CA ALA A 8 17.93 19.68 5.81
C ALA A 8 17.16 18.91 4.74
N SER A 9 17.45 17.61 4.62
CA SER A 9 16.70 16.69 3.77
C SER A 9 15.23 16.60 4.22
N GLY A 10 14.33 16.17 3.33
CA GLY A 10 12.92 15.98 3.66
C GLY A 10 12.70 15.05 4.86
N GLY A 11 13.52 13.98 4.98
CA GLY A 11 13.48 13.06 6.10
C GLY A 11 13.95 13.68 7.41
N GLU A 12 14.99 14.52 7.40
CA GLU A 12 15.47 15.23 8.60
C GLU A 12 14.46 16.24 9.09
N ARG A 13 13.86 17.01 8.18
CA ARG A 13 12.78 17.97 8.52
C ARG A 13 11.61 17.26 9.17
N ARG A 14 11.21 16.09 8.66
CA ARG A 14 10.10 15.32 9.20
C ARG A 14 10.43 14.73 10.58
N ARG A 15 11.64 14.20 10.78
CA ARG A 15 12.11 13.76 12.10
C ARG A 15 12.11 14.91 13.11
N ALA A 16 12.60 16.09 12.73
CA ALA A 16 12.59 17.27 13.59
C ALA A 16 11.17 17.71 13.96
N ALA A 17 10.23 17.70 12.99
CA ALA A 17 8.83 18.02 13.25
C ALA A 17 8.16 17.02 14.20
N LEU A 18 8.42 15.72 14.03
CA LEU A 18 7.91 14.68 14.93
C LEU A 18 8.52 14.79 16.34
N ALA A 19 9.82 15.04 16.42
CA ALA A 19 10.50 15.25 17.71
C ALA A 19 9.93 16.47 18.46
N ARG A 20 9.66 17.56 17.73
CA ARG A 20 9.02 18.75 18.29
C ARG A 20 7.61 18.44 18.80
N LEU A 21 6.78 17.78 17.98
CA LEU A 21 5.41 17.40 18.35
C LEU A 21 5.37 16.54 19.62
N LEU A 22 6.31 15.59 19.75
CA LEU A 22 6.41 14.74 20.93
C LEU A 22 6.91 15.50 22.16
N ALA A 23 7.77 16.51 21.98
CA ALA A 23 8.29 17.34 23.07
C ALA A 23 7.26 18.37 23.61
N GLU A 24 6.25 18.72 22.80
CA GLU A 24 5.16 19.62 23.19
C GLU A 24 4.13 18.96 24.11
N GLU A 25 4.15 17.62 24.25
CA GLU A 25 3.24 16.80 25.07
C GLU A 25 1.77 17.23 24.95
N PRO A 26 1.20 17.29 23.73
CA PRO A 26 -0.17 17.73 23.51
C PRO A 26 -1.18 16.72 24.09
N ASP A 27 -2.42 17.13 24.32
CA ASP A 27 -3.49 16.23 24.78
C ASP A 27 -3.86 15.16 23.74
N ILE A 28 -3.73 15.51 22.46
CA ILE A 28 -3.99 14.60 21.33
C ILE A 28 -3.02 14.85 20.19
N MET A 29 -2.54 13.79 19.54
CA MET A 29 -1.75 13.84 18.31
C MET A 29 -2.53 13.27 17.13
N LEU A 30 -2.50 13.96 15.99
CA LEU A 30 -3.03 13.49 14.72
C LEU A 30 -1.87 13.25 13.77
N LEU A 31 -1.62 11.99 13.43
CA LEU A 31 -0.46 11.54 12.66
C LEU A 31 -0.93 10.97 11.31
N ASP A 32 -0.61 11.68 10.23
CA ASP A 32 -0.90 11.23 8.87
C ASP A 32 0.37 10.74 8.20
N GLU A 33 0.41 9.41 7.92
CA GLU A 33 1.54 8.70 7.34
C GLU A 33 2.90 9.07 7.98
N PRO A 34 3.05 8.94 9.32
CA PRO A 34 4.26 9.40 10.00
C PRO A 34 5.51 8.59 9.64
N THR A 35 5.34 7.36 9.17
CA THR A 35 6.43 6.46 8.77
C THR A 35 7.01 6.77 7.40
N ASN A 36 6.30 7.54 6.55
CA ASN A 36 6.78 7.88 5.21
C ASN A 36 8.09 8.64 5.25
N HIS A 37 9.06 8.23 4.43
CA HIS A 37 10.41 8.80 4.32
C HIS A 37 11.30 8.63 5.58
N LEU A 38 10.83 7.90 6.59
CA LEU A 38 11.66 7.48 7.71
C LEU A 38 12.43 6.20 7.34
N ASP A 39 13.63 6.07 7.87
CA ASP A 39 14.37 4.81 7.82
C ASP A 39 13.93 3.88 8.96
N ILE A 40 14.40 2.64 8.91
CA ILE A 40 13.99 1.60 9.87
C ILE A 40 14.33 1.98 11.32
N GLU A 41 15.43 2.69 11.53
CA GLU A 41 15.87 3.15 12.86
C GLU A 41 14.94 4.26 13.38
N ALA A 42 14.58 5.21 12.52
CA ALA A 42 13.66 6.29 12.88
C ALA A 42 12.24 5.78 13.10
N ILE A 43 11.77 4.77 12.34
CA ILE A 43 10.47 4.12 12.58
C ILE A 43 10.49 3.42 13.94
N GLY A 44 11.52 2.64 14.26
CA GLY A 44 11.64 1.98 15.56
C GLY A 44 11.70 2.97 16.73
N TRP A 45 12.41 4.08 16.56
CA TRP A 45 12.43 5.16 17.55
C TRP A 45 11.04 5.78 17.75
N LEU A 46 10.32 6.10 16.65
CA LEU A 46 8.98 6.69 16.72
C LEU A 46 7.99 5.73 17.38
N GLU A 47 8.04 4.44 17.03
CA GLU A 47 7.23 3.39 17.62
C GLU A 47 7.44 3.31 19.12
N ALA A 48 8.69 3.26 19.58
CA ALA A 48 9.03 3.21 21.00
C ALA A 48 8.47 4.44 21.75
N ARG A 49 8.62 5.64 21.18
CA ARG A 49 8.13 6.89 21.80
C ARG A 49 6.61 6.95 21.88
N LEU A 50 5.91 6.52 20.81
CA LEU A 50 4.44 6.47 20.81
C LEU A 50 3.89 5.38 21.74
N ALA A 51 4.60 4.28 21.92
CA ALA A 51 4.22 3.23 22.87
C ALA A 51 4.32 3.70 24.34
N GLU A 52 5.30 4.56 24.64
CA GLU A 52 5.54 5.11 25.98
C GLU A 52 4.63 6.30 26.31
N THR A 53 4.10 7.01 25.32
CA THR A 53 3.31 8.23 25.54
C THR A 53 1.97 7.93 26.22
N ARG A 54 1.53 8.87 27.07
CA ARG A 54 0.18 8.88 27.64
C ARG A 54 -0.80 9.73 26.81
N THR A 55 -0.29 10.47 25.85
CA THR A 55 -1.07 11.30 24.96
C THR A 55 -1.96 10.42 24.07
N ALA A 56 -3.22 10.81 23.91
CA ALA A 56 -4.09 10.16 22.93
C ALA A 56 -3.57 10.46 21.52
N PHE A 57 -3.64 9.48 20.62
CA PHE A 57 -3.30 9.73 19.22
C PHE A 57 -4.22 8.98 18.23
N VAL A 58 -4.36 9.58 17.06
CA VAL A 58 -4.97 8.97 15.88
C VAL A 58 -3.87 8.90 14.82
N VAL A 59 -3.68 7.72 14.24
CA VAL A 59 -2.67 7.50 13.21
C VAL A 59 -3.29 6.92 11.95
N ILE A 60 -2.93 7.49 10.81
CA ILE A 60 -3.17 6.92 9.48
C ILE A 60 -1.83 6.39 8.99
N SER A 61 -1.76 5.12 8.61
CA SER A 61 -0.54 4.53 8.05
C SER A 61 -0.85 3.33 7.16
N HIS A 62 0.02 3.10 6.19
CA HIS A 62 0.08 1.88 5.41
C HIS A 62 1.04 0.84 6.00
N ASP A 63 1.82 1.21 7.01
CA ASP A 63 2.72 0.31 7.73
C ASP A 63 1.94 -0.55 8.73
N ARG A 64 1.72 -1.79 8.35
CA ARG A 64 0.94 -2.76 9.14
C ARG A 64 1.65 -3.14 10.45
N ALA A 65 2.97 -3.21 10.45
CA ALA A 65 3.75 -3.54 11.64
C ALA A 65 3.63 -2.42 12.67
N PHE A 66 3.78 -1.18 12.22
CA PHE A 66 3.60 0.02 13.03
C PHE A 66 2.19 0.13 13.63
N LEU A 67 1.15 -0.10 12.81
CA LEU A 67 -0.23 -0.09 13.31
C LEU A 67 -0.48 -1.21 14.34
N ASN A 68 0.05 -2.41 14.10
CA ASN A 68 -0.10 -3.56 15.00
C ASN A 68 0.53 -3.29 16.37
N ALA A 69 1.69 -2.65 16.40
CA ALA A 69 2.42 -2.38 17.64
C ALA A 69 1.72 -1.32 18.52
N LEU A 70 1.04 -0.34 17.90
CA LEU A 70 0.62 0.86 18.60
C LEU A 70 -0.89 0.98 18.83
N THR A 71 -1.73 0.38 17.95
CA THR A 71 -3.16 0.66 17.98
C THR A 71 -3.92 -0.27 18.92
N ARG A 72 -4.90 0.29 19.62
CA ARG A 72 -5.83 -0.44 20.50
C ARG A 72 -7.26 -0.49 19.93
N ALA A 73 -7.57 0.38 18.99
CA ALA A 73 -8.83 0.42 18.25
C ALA A 73 -8.54 0.76 16.79
N THR A 74 -9.43 0.35 15.88
CA THR A 74 -9.28 0.59 14.45
C THR A 74 -10.52 1.28 13.91
N LEU A 75 -10.34 2.39 13.18
CA LEU A 75 -11.39 3.03 12.40
C LEU A 75 -11.22 2.62 10.94
N TRP A 76 -12.20 1.94 10.41
CA TRP A 76 -12.22 1.54 9.01
C TRP A 76 -13.13 2.44 8.19
N VAL A 77 -12.54 3.17 7.26
CA VAL A 77 -13.26 4.01 6.31
C VAL A 77 -13.44 3.23 5.02
N ASP A 78 -14.67 2.86 4.70
CA ASP A 78 -15.02 2.10 3.51
C ASP A 78 -16.32 2.61 2.89
N ARG A 79 -16.30 2.91 1.60
CA ARG A 79 -17.48 3.34 0.83
C ARG A 79 -18.29 4.46 1.49
N GLY A 80 -17.61 5.47 2.05
CA GLY A 80 -18.23 6.61 2.73
C GLY A 80 -18.77 6.31 4.13
N GLN A 81 -18.57 5.10 4.65
CA GLN A 81 -18.92 4.73 6.01
C GLN A 81 -17.68 4.59 6.87
N VAL A 82 -17.79 4.97 8.14
CA VAL A 82 -16.75 4.77 9.14
C VAL A 82 -17.25 3.73 10.14
N ARG A 83 -16.51 2.65 10.29
CA ARG A 83 -16.81 1.58 11.25
C ARG A 83 -15.67 1.50 12.26
N ARG A 84 -16.01 1.31 13.52
CA ARG A 84 -15.04 1.18 14.61
C ARG A 84 -14.97 -0.27 15.07
N ASN A 85 -13.75 -0.77 15.15
CA ASN A 85 -13.41 -1.99 15.86
C ASN A 85 -12.73 -1.60 17.18
N GLU A 86 -13.21 -2.11 18.30
CA GLU A 86 -12.63 -1.85 19.63
C GLU A 86 -11.33 -2.63 19.88
N GLN A 87 -10.81 -3.27 18.87
CA GLN A 87 -9.55 -3.99 18.90
C GLN A 87 -8.53 -3.32 17.99
N GLY A 88 -7.25 -3.51 18.31
CA GLY A 88 -6.14 -3.00 17.51
C GLY A 88 -6.10 -3.60 16.09
N PHE A 89 -5.21 -3.07 15.28
CA PHE A 89 -5.12 -3.41 13.87
C PHE A 89 -4.82 -4.90 13.61
N ALA A 90 -4.20 -5.61 14.56
CA ALA A 90 -3.93 -7.05 14.44
C ALA A 90 -5.20 -7.90 14.16
N SER A 91 -6.36 -7.46 14.66
CA SER A 91 -7.64 -8.13 14.44
C SER A 91 -8.41 -7.64 13.21
N PHE A 92 -7.90 -6.59 12.53
CA PHE A 92 -8.63 -5.86 11.49
C PHE A 92 -9.03 -6.76 10.32
N GLU A 93 -8.13 -7.59 9.81
CA GLU A 93 -8.43 -8.42 8.63
C GLU A 93 -9.54 -9.42 8.90
N ALA A 94 -9.45 -10.14 10.01
CA ALA A 94 -10.48 -11.10 10.41
C ALA A 94 -11.84 -10.42 10.67
N TRP A 95 -11.82 -9.24 11.30
CA TRP A 95 -13.03 -8.46 11.52
C TRP A 95 -13.62 -7.92 10.21
N ARG A 96 -12.79 -7.39 9.31
CA ARG A 96 -13.21 -6.93 7.98
C ARG A 96 -13.85 -8.05 7.18
N ASP A 97 -13.21 -9.21 7.14
CA ASP A 97 -13.68 -10.36 6.37
C ASP A 97 -15.03 -10.84 6.89
N LYS A 98 -15.20 -10.88 8.22
CA LYS A 98 -16.50 -11.18 8.86
C LYS A 98 -17.59 -10.18 8.47
N VAL A 99 -17.29 -8.88 8.49
CA VAL A 99 -18.22 -7.84 8.06
C VAL A 99 -18.62 -8.03 6.59
N TRP A 100 -17.66 -8.36 5.75
CA TRP A 100 -17.92 -8.63 4.34
C TRP A 100 -18.78 -9.87 4.10
N ASP A 101 -18.57 -10.94 4.86
CA ASP A 101 -19.41 -12.16 4.79
C ASP A 101 -20.83 -11.89 5.24
N GLU A 102 -21.00 -11.08 6.29
CA GLU A 102 -22.31 -10.62 6.77
C GLU A 102 -23.03 -9.78 5.70
N GLU A 103 -22.33 -8.85 5.05
CA GLU A 103 -22.88 -8.04 3.95
C GLU A 103 -23.27 -8.90 2.75
N ASP A 104 -22.44 -9.87 2.35
CA ASP A 104 -22.75 -10.77 1.24
C ASP A 104 -23.94 -11.68 1.56
N THR A 105 -24.00 -12.18 2.80
CA THR A 105 -25.14 -12.96 3.29
C THR A 105 -26.44 -12.13 3.27
N ALA A 106 -26.39 -10.89 3.73
CA ALA A 106 -27.54 -9.98 3.71
C ALA A 106 -27.98 -9.68 2.27
N ARG A 107 -27.02 -9.45 1.36
CA ARG A 107 -27.27 -9.24 -0.07
C ARG A 107 -27.96 -10.46 -0.71
N HIS A 108 -27.45 -11.65 -0.46
CA HIS A 108 -28.05 -12.88 -0.98
C HIS A 108 -29.45 -13.14 -0.43
N LYS A 109 -29.73 -12.79 0.82
CA LYS A 109 -31.08 -12.86 1.40
C LYS A 109 -32.02 -11.87 0.71
N LEU A 110 -31.56 -10.65 0.47
CA LEU A 110 -32.32 -9.60 -0.21
C LEU A 110 -32.60 -9.99 -1.67
N ASP A 111 -31.62 -10.49 -2.41
CA ASP A 111 -31.76 -10.94 -3.80
C ASP A 111 -32.79 -12.11 -3.90
N ARG A 112 -32.75 -13.06 -2.96
CA ARG A 112 -33.76 -14.14 -2.88
C ARG A 112 -35.16 -13.60 -2.61
N LYS A 113 -35.29 -12.63 -1.69
CA LYS A 113 -36.57 -12.00 -1.37
C LYS A 113 -37.13 -11.24 -2.58
N ILE A 114 -36.29 -10.44 -3.26
CA ILE A 114 -36.66 -9.73 -4.50
C ILE A 114 -37.14 -10.73 -5.56
N LYS A 115 -36.42 -11.83 -5.77
CA LYS A 115 -36.75 -12.86 -6.76
C LYS A 115 -38.08 -13.52 -6.44
N SER A 116 -38.37 -13.83 -5.17
CA SER A 116 -39.65 -14.43 -4.76
C SER A 116 -40.80 -13.47 -4.92
N GLU A 117 -40.66 -12.19 -4.55
CA GLU A 117 -41.68 -11.17 -4.68
C GLU A 117 -41.91 -10.79 -6.15
N ALA A 118 -40.84 -10.78 -6.98
CA ALA A 118 -40.97 -10.55 -8.43
C ALA A 118 -41.75 -11.68 -9.12
N ARG A 119 -41.47 -12.95 -8.77
CA ARG A 119 -42.24 -14.10 -9.30
C ARG A 119 -43.72 -13.99 -8.92
N TRP A 120 -44.00 -13.69 -7.67
CA TRP A 120 -45.38 -13.50 -7.22
C TRP A 120 -46.05 -12.33 -7.96
N ALA A 121 -45.39 -11.23 -8.25
CA ALA A 121 -45.93 -10.10 -8.99
C ALA A 121 -46.33 -10.47 -10.42
N VAL A 122 -45.67 -11.46 -11.04
CA VAL A 122 -46.00 -11.95 -12.39
C VAL A 122 -47.14 -12.98 -12.34
N GLU A 123 -47.08 -13.94 -11.41
CA GLU A 123 -48.03 -15.08 -11.35
C GLU A 123 -49.31 -14.78 -10.56
N GLY A 124 -49.27 -13.85 -9.59
CA GLY A 124 -50.35 -13.61 -8.61
C GLY A 124 -51.30 -12.45 -8.92
N ILE A 125 -51.20 -11.75 -10.07
CA ILE A 125 -51.92 -10.49 -10.33
C ILE A 125 -53.41 -10.72 -10.76
N SER A 126 -53.82 -11.93 -11.08
CA SER A 126 -55.09 -12.16 -11.75
C SER A 126 -56.38 -11.94 -10.93
N ALA A 127 -56.36 -11.82 -9.62
CA ALA A 127 -57.62 -11.88 -8.84
C ALA A 127 -57.98 -10.68 -7.94
N ARG A 128 -57.10 -9.75 -7.53
CA ARG A 128 -57.45 -8.63 -6.62
C ARG A 128 -56.56 -7.40 -6.75
N ARG A 129 -56.83 -6.52 -7.73
CA ARG A 129 -56.03 -5.31 -8.02
C ARG A 129 -55.73 -4.37 -6.85
N LYS A 130 -56.66 -4.09 -5.92
CA LYS A 130 -56.43 -3.13 -4.82
C LYS A 130 -55.50 -3.64 -3.70
N ARG A 131 -55.56 -4.95 -3.40
CA ARG A 131 -54.80 -5.55 -2.29
C ARG A 131 -53.32 -5.73 -2.64
N ASN A 132 -52.97 -5.65 -3.93
CA ASN A 132 -51.64 -5.94 -4.47
C ASN A 132 -50.73 -4.69 -4.61
N GLN A 133 -51.29 -3.46 -4.55
CA GLN A 133 -50.49 -2.23 -4.70
C GLN A 133 -49.45 -2.04 -3.56
N GLY A 134 -49.78 -2.41 -2.33
CA GLY A 134 -48.83 -2.36 -1.22
C GLY A 134 -47.63 -3.27 -1.44
N ARG A 135 -47.86 -4.49 -1.97
CA ARG A 135 -46.78 -5.47 -2.19
C ARG A 135 -45.89 -5.10 -3.39
N VAL A 136 -46.50 -4.48 -4.43
CA VAL A 136 -45.75 -3.92 -5.56
C VAL A 136 -44.85 -2.76 -5.10
N ARG A 137 -45.36 -1.87 -4.20
CA ARG A 137 -44.54 -0.82 -3.60
C ARG A 137 -43.42 -1.42 -2.78
N ALA A 138 -43.69 -2.41 -1.92
CA ALA A 138 -42.67 -3.10 -1.15
C ALA A 138 -41.58 -3.75 -2.00
N LEU A 139 -41.93 -4.31 -3.19
CA LEU A 139 -40.94 -4.81 -4.15
C LEU A 139 -40.10 -3.68 -4.74
N ALA A 140 -40.68 -2.51 -5.02
CA ALA A 140 -39.96 -1.35 -5.48
C ALA A 140 -38.96 -0.86 -4.41
N ASP A 141 -39.39 -0.82 -3.14
CA ASP A 141 -38.55 -0.43 -2.00
C ASP A 141 -37.36 -1.41 -1.82
N LEU A 142 -37.59 -2.73 -1.91
CA LEU A 142 -36.52 -3.73 -1.85
C LEU A 142 -35.51 -3.59 -3.02
N ARG A 143 -35.98 -3.23 -4.21
CA ARG A 143 -35.13 -2.97 -5.35
C ARG A 143 -34.31 -1.69 -5.19
N ALA A 144 -34.91 -0.63 -4.61
CA ALA A 144 -34.23 0.61 -4.28
C ALA A 144 -33.15 0.36 -3.21
N GLU A 145 -33.48 -0.38 -2.15
CA GLU A 145 -32.53 -0.81 -1.12
C GLU A 145 -31.35 -1.57 -1.75
N ARG A 146 -31.63 -2.52 -2.65
CA ARG A 146 -30.60 -3.30 -3.36
C ARG A 146 -29.73 -2.43 -4.27
N ALA A 147 -30.32 -1.45 -4.94
CA ALA A 147 -29.60 -0.51 -5.81
C ALA A 147 -28.72 0.44 -5.01
N ALA A 148 -29.13 0.82 -3.81
CA ALA A 148 -28.37 1.67 -2.90
C ALA A 148 -27.17 0.95 -2.27
N MET A 149 -27.13 -0.39 -2.29
CA MET A 149 -25.97 -1.15 -1.81
C MET A 149 -24.77 -0.95 -2.75
N ILE A 150 -23.77 -0.21 -2.27
CA ILE A 150 -22.54 0.06 -3.02
C ILE A 150 -21.79 -1.27 -3.23
N ARG A 151 -21.50 -1.60 -4.48
CA ARG A 151 -20.80 -2.83 -4.86
C ARG A 151 -19.31 -2.70 -4.47
N ARG A 152 -18.72 -3.76 -3.90
CA ARG A 152 -17.26 -3.85 -3.74
C ARG A 152 -16.61 -3.80 -5.12
N GLN A 153 -15.56 -2.98 -5.26
CA GLN A 153 -14.66 -3.10 -6.40
C GLN A 153 -13.88 -4.40 -6.23
N SER A 154 -13.99 -5.30 -7.20
CA SER A 154 -13.18 -6.51 -7.21
C SER A 154 -11.72 -6.12 -7.42
N THR A 155 -10.82 -6.71 -6.64
CA THR A 155 -9.39 -6.63 -6.91
C THR A 155 -9.12 -7.30 -8.26
N ALA A 156 -8.55 -6.57 -9.21
CA ALA A 156 -8.14 -7.17 -10.48
C ALA A 156 -7.05 -8.21 -10.19
N ALA A 157 -7.30 -9.46 -10.53
CA ALA A 157 -6.29 -10.49 -10.53
C ALA A 157 -5.41 -10.27 -11.78
N MET A 158 -4.19 -9.75 -11.55
CA MET A 158 -3.22 -9.60 -12.60
C MET A 158 -2.46 -10.92 -12.73
N VAL A 159 -2.67 -11.64 -13.81
CA VAL A 159 -1.91 -12.85 -14.16
C VAL A 159 -0.67 -12.36 -14.90
N LEU A 160 0.50 -12.52 -14.27
CA LEU A 160 1.79 -12.28 -14.90
C LEU A 160 2.20 -13.55 -15.65
N GLU A 161 2.34 -13.49 -16.96
CA GLU A 161 2.93 -14.55 -17.74
C GLU A 161 4.44 -14.63 -17.47
N GLU A 162 4.96 -15.86 -17.34
CA GLU A 162 6.41 -16.07 -17.20
C GLU A 162 7.09 -15.71 -18.51
N GLY A 163 7.98 -14.71 -18.48
CA GLY A 163 8.81 -14.31 -19.61
C GLY A 163 9.87 -15.37 -20.00
N PRO A 164 10.55 -15.20 -21.14
CA PRO A 164 11.57 -16.13 -21.62
C PRO A 164 12.69 -16.35 -20.58
N GLN A 165 13.14 -17.60 -20.45
CA GLN A 165 14.11 -17.97 -19.44
C GLN A 165 15.51 -17.43 -19.78
N SER A 166 15.99 -16.42 -19.04
CA SER A 166 17.40 -15.98 -19.05
C SER A 166 18.28 -16.94 -18.24
N GLY A 167 19.61 -16.82 -18.37
CA GLY A 167 20.57 -17.68 -17.65
C GLY A 167 20.43 -17.63 -16.11
N ARG A 168 20.99 -18.61 -15.40
CA ARG A 168 20.92 -18.76 -13.93
C ARG A 168 21.54 -17.58 -13.16
N LYS A 169 22.60 -16.93 -13.69
CA LYS A 169 23.21 -15.73 -13.11
C LYS A 169 22.52 -14.49 -13.65
N VAL A 170 22.04 -13.63 -12.76
CA VAL A 170 21.37 -12.38 -13.11
C VAL A 170 22.34 -11.20 -12.98
N ILE A 171 22.96 -11.05 -11.81
CA ILE A 171 23.95 -10.01 -11.54
C ILE A 171 25.13 -10.62 -10.80
N GLU A 172 26.35 -10.28 -11.21
CA GLU A 172 27.57 -10.59 -10.48
C GLU A 172 28.39 -9.30 -10.35
N ALA A 173 28.58 -8.83 -9.13
CA ALA A 173 29.39 -7.67 -8.78
C ALA A 173 30.63 -8.15 -8.02
N LYS A 174 31.81 -7.69 -8.40
CA LYS A 174 33.09 -8.06 -7.76
C LYS A 174 33.88 -6.82 -7.39
N GLY A 175 34.20 -6.70 -6.10
CA GLY A 175 35.02 -5.64 -5.55
C GLY A 175 34.48 -4.24 -5.82
N ILE A 176 33.16 -4.08 -5.96
CA ILE A 176 32.56 -2.79 -6.30
C ILE A 176 32.59 -1.84 -5.11
N SER A 177 33.01 -0.62 -5.34
CA SER A 177 32.96 0.46 -4.34
C SER A 177 32.50 1.76 -4.98
N LYS A 178 32.08 2.71 -4.13
CA LYS A 178 31.67 4.05 -4.57
C LYS A 178 31.97 5.11 -3.53
N SER A 179 32.52 6.23 -4.01
CA SER A 179 32.74 7.45 -3.24
C SER A 179 32.14 8.64 -3.99
N PHE A 180 31.76 9.67 -3.28
CA PHE A 180 31.39 10.98 -3.82
C PHE A 180 32.27 12.04 -3.13
N GLY A 181 33.19 12.63 -3.88
CA GLY A 181 34.23 13.48 -3.31
C GLY A 181 35.08 12.69 -2.33
N GLU A 182 35.25 13.21 -1.12
CA GLU A 182 36.01 12.55 -0.04
C GLU A 182 35.19 11.52 0.76
N THR A 183 33.87 11.42 0.51
CA THR A 183 33.00 10.54 1.28
C THR A 183 32.85 9.19 0.59
N GLN A 184 33.37 8.14 1.23
CA GLN A 184 33.18 6.76 0.79
C GLN A 184 31.77 6.28 1.21
N ILE A 185 30.89 6.05 0.24
CA ILE A 185 29.52 5.57 0.46
C ILE A 185 29.48 4.04 0.57
N LEU A 186 30.17 3.35 -0.33
CA LEU A 186 30.23 1.90 -0.34
C LEU A 186 31.68 1.43 -0.34
N LYS A 187 32.03 0.64 0.66
CA LYS A 187 33.33 -0.06 0.72
C LYS A 187 33.35 -1.19 -0.31
N PRO A 188 34.52 -1.64 -0.77
CA PRO A 188 34.60 -2.77 -1.71
C PRO A 188 33.90 -4.01 -1.16
N PHE A 189 33.01 -4.60 -1.97
CA PHE A 189 32.31 -5.84 -1.62
C PHE A 189 31.90 -6.61 -2.87
N ASP A 190 31.59 -7.88 -2.67
CA ASP A 190 31.13 -8.79 -3.73
C ASP A 190 29.64 -9.10 -3.50
N LEU A 191 28.89 -9.20 -4.60
CA LEU A 191 27.49 -9.59 -4.58
C LEU A 191 27.18 -10.46 -5.79
N ARG A 192 26.41 -11.52 -5.58
CA ARG A 192 25.85 -12.34 -6.65
C ARG A 192 24.36 -12.49 -6.46
N ILE A 193 23.59 -12.21 -7.52
CA ILE A 193 22.14 -12.42 -7.56
C ILE A 193 21.86 -13.46 -8.64
N LEU A 194 21.18 -14.52 -8.24
CA LEU A 194 20.75 -15.60 -9.12
C LEU A 194 19.28 -15.43 -9.50
N ARG A 195 18.85 -16.13 -10.53
CA ARG A 195 17.44 -16.17 -10.91
C ARG A 195 16.59 -16.76 -9.77
N GLY A 196 15.52 -16.07 -9.42
CA GLY A 196 14.64 -16.45 -8.33
C GLY A 196 15.01 -15.86 -6.97
N ASP A 197 16.22 -15.27 -6.84
CA ASP A 197 16.57 -14.58 -5.59
C ASP A 197 15.66 -13.36 -5.35
N ARG A 198 15.33 -13.15 -4.07
CA ARG A 198 14.59 -11.98 -3.57
C ARG A 198 15.45 -11.29 -2.54
N VAL A 199 16.07 -10.18 -2.93
CA VAL A 199 17.08 -9.48 -2.13
C VAL A 199 16.53 -8.14 -1.67
N GLY A 200 16.51 -7.89 -0.36
CA GLY A 200 16.16 -6.61 0.24
C GLY A 200 17.40 -5.85 0.68
N PHE A 201 17.51 -4.56 0.32
CA PHE A 201 18.57 -3.68 0.84
C PHE A 201 18.01 -2.88 2.02
N VAL A 202 18.60 -3.06 3.18
CA VAL A 202 18.20 -2.41 4.44
C VAL A 202 19.32 -1.52 4.96
N GLY A 203 18.97 -0.38 5.50
CA GLY A 203 19.93 0.55 6.11
C GLY A 203 19.34 1.95 6.27
N PRO A 204 20.00 2.83 7.04
CA PRO A 204 19.57 4.20 7.27
C PRO A 204 19.49 5.02 5.98
N ASN A 205 18.83 6.18 6.05
CA ASN A 205 18.81 7.11 4.94
C ASN A 205 20.22 7.65 4.67
N GLY A 206 20.58 7.73 3.37
CA GLY A 206 21.95 8.13 2.99
C GLY A 206 22.99 7.00 3.01
N ALA A 207 22.66 5.78 3.45
CA ALA A 207 23.58 4.63 3.48
C ALA A 207 24.02 4.12 2.10
N GLY A 208 23.53 4.71 1.00
CA GLY A 208 23.92 4.32 -0.35
C GLY A 208 23.06 3.23 -1.01
N LYS A 209 21.86 2.93 -0.49
CA LYS A 209 20.94 1.92 -1.08
C LYS A 209 20.62 2.20 -2.54
N THR A 210 20.25 3.43 -2.88
CA THR A 210 19.98 3.86 -4.27
C THR A 210 21.25 3.85 -5.12
N THR A 211 22.38 4.26 -4.54
CA THR A 211 23.69 4.20 -5.22
C THR A 211 24.05 2.78 -5.61
N LEU A 212 23.85 1.84 -4.68
CA LEU A 212 24.06 0.42 -4.94
C LEU A 212 23.13 -0.09 -6.05
N LEU A 213 21.85 0.22 -5.98
CA LEU A 213 20.87 -0.17 -6.99
C LEU A 213 21.30 0.35 -8.38
N ASN A 214 21.68 1.62 -8.49
CA ASN A 214 22.12 2.24 -9.74
C ASN A 214 23.40 1.60 -10.28
N MET A 215 24.34 1.17 -9.42
CA MET A 215 25.52 0.42 -9.87
C MET A 215 25.15 -0.97 -10.40
N LEU A 216 24.25 -1.68 -9.71
CA LEU A 216 23.83 -3.01 -10.13
C LEU A 216 23.01 -3.00 -11.42
N THR A 217 22.28 -1.91 -11.69
CA THR A 217 21.50 -1.73 -12.94
C THR A 217 22.32 -1.11 -14.08
N GLY A 218 23.57 -0.76 -13.82
CA GLY A 218 24.46 -0.14 -14.82
C GLY A 218 24.21 1.35 -15.06
N GLN A 219 23.32 1.99 -14.29
CA GLN A 219 23.06 3.44 -14.38
C GLN A 219 24.19 4.27 -13.77
N LEU A 220 24.99 3.68 -12.88
CA LEU A 220 26.14 4.31 -12.25
C LEU A 220 27.35 3.37 -12.30
N ALA A 221 28.46 3.86 -12.77
CA ALA A 221 29.71 3.08 -12.77
C ALA A 221 30.31 3.02 -11.35
N PRO A 222 30.77 1.86 -10.86
CA PRO A 222 31.55 1.76 -9.63
C PRO A 222 32.91 2.42 -9.80
N ASP A 223 33.53 2.88 -8.71
CA ASP A 223 34.89 3.45 -8.74
C ASP A 223 35.95 2.35 -8.79
N THR A 224 35.69 1.20 -8.17
CA THR A 224 36.50 -0.01 -8.25
C THR A 224 35.65 -1.22 -8.56
N GLY A 225 36.24 -2.27 -9.05
CA GLY A 225 35.54 -3.50 -9.38
C GLY A 225 34.72 -3.40 -10.67
N HIS A 226 33.82 -4.35 -10.85
CA HIS A 226 32.94 -4.39 -12.01
C HIS A 226 31.63 -5.11 -11.70
N VAL A 227 30.58 -4.77 -12.44
CA VAL A 227 29.29 -5.45 -12.44
C VAL A 227 29.09 -6.15 -13.78
N THR A 228 28.73 -7.41 -13.74
CA THR A 228 28.39 -8.21 -14.92
C THR A 228 26.92 -8.61 -14.86
N LEU A 229 26.19 -8.25 -15.91
CA LEU A 229 24.79 -8.62 -16.08
C LEU A 229 24.69 -9.95 -16.86
N GLY A 230 23.68 -10.75 -16.53
CA GLY A 230 23.37 -11.97 -17.28
C GLY A 230 23.00 -11.68 -18.73
N LYS A 231 23.24 -12.64 -19.63
CA LYS A 231 22.83 -12.51 -21.03
C LYS A 231 21.31 -12.66 -21.17
N GLY A 232 20.71 -11.85 -22.04
CA GLY A 232 19.27 -11.89 -22.29
C GLY A 232 18.43 -11.49 -21.06
N LEU A 233 18.95 -10.57 -20.25
CA LEU A 233 18.26 -10.04 -19.07
C LEU A 233 17.37 -8.86 -19.48
N GLU A 234 16.07 -8.99 -19.31
CA GLU A 234 15.15 -7.86 -19.37
C GLU A 234 15.04 -7.27 -17.96
N MET A 235 15.39 -6.01 -17.81
CA MET A 235 15.42 -5.32 -16.53
C MET A 235 14.33 -4.26 -16.47
N ALA A 236 13.41 -4.39 -15.54
CA ALA A 236 12.43 -3.35 -15.23
C ALA A 236 12.83 -2.67 -13.91
N VAL A 237 12.89 -1.35 -13.92
CA VAL A 237 13.21 -0.53 -12.74
C VAL A 237 11.98 0.29 -12.39
N PHE A 238 11.45 0.10 -11.17
CA PHE A 238 10.39 0.92 -10.64
C PHE A 238 11.01 2.04 -9.79
N ASP A 239 10.97 3.25 -10.32
CA ASP A 239 11.53 4.43 -9.65
C ASP A 239 10.50 5.06 -8.68
N GLN A 240 10.99 5.55 -7.55
CA GLN A 240 10.21 6.26 -6.54
C GLN A 240 9.54 7.53 -7.11
N ASN A 241 10.13 8.17 -8.09
CA ASN A 241 9.65 9.41 -8.73
C ASN A 241 8.56 9.18 -9.79
N ARG A 242 8.15 7.92 -10.05
CA ARG A 242 7.15 7.58 -11.07
C ARG A 242 7.45 8.17 -12.46
N ALA A 243 8.73 8.40 -12.78
CA ALA A 243 9.18 9.04 -14.01
C ALA A 243 8.81 8.28 -15.30
N GLY A 244 8.37 7.01 -15.18
CA GLY A 244 7.96 6.20 -16.32
C GLY A 244 6.51 6.39 -16.76
N LEU A 245 5.68 7.19 -16.05
CA LEU A 245 4.31 7.45 -16.46
C LEU A 245 4.22 8.81 -17.16
N ASN A 246 3.68 8.83 -18.37
CA ASN A 246 3.38 10.07 -19.07
C ASN A 246 2.13 10.73 -18.42
N PRO A 247 2.22 11.91 -17.78
CA PRO A 247 1.08 12.56 -17.13
C PRO A 247 -0.03 12.97 -18.10
N GLU A 248 0.26 13.07 -19.41
CA GLU A 248 -0.70 13.42 -20.46
C GLU A 248 -1.39 12.17 -21.06
N ALA A 249 -0.90 10.97 -20.77
CA ALA A 249 -1.46 9.73 -21.26
C ALA A 249 -2.56 9.18 -20.35
N SER A 250 -3.55 8.48 -20.91
CA SER A 250 -4.51 7.75 -20.10
C SER A 250 -3.84 6.58 -19.37
N LEU A 251 -4.45 6.10 -18.27
CA LEU A 251 -3.96 4.90 -17.58
C LEU A 251 -3.94 3.69 -18.51
N TRP A 252 -4.88 3.60 -19.42
CA TRP A 252 -4.93 2.54 -20.42
C TRP A 252 -3.73 2.59 -21.36
N ASP A 253 -3.42 3.76 -21.92
CA ASP A 253 -2.28 3.95 -22.82
C ASP A 253 -0.96 3.71 -22.09
N SER A 254 -0.88 4.05 -20.79
CA SER A 254 0.30 3.78 -19.95
C SER A 254 0.48 2.29 -19.63
N LEU A 255 -0.61 1.49 -19.63
CA LEU A 255 -0.58 0.05 -19.38
C LEU A 255 -0.40 -0.78 -20.65
N THR A 256 -0.81 -0.23 -21.81
CA THR A 256 -0.73 -0.88 -23.12
C THR A 256 0.49 -0.45 -23.91
N LEU A 257 1.56 0.06 -23.23
CA LEU A 257 2.80 0.47 -23.86
C LEU A 257 3.16 -0.48 -25.01
N ASP A 258 2.96 0.04 -26.23
CA ASP A 258 3.51 -0.40 -27.52
C ASP A 258 3.98 -1.86 -27.58
N ARG A 259 3.03 -2.76 -27.75
CA ARG A 259 3.26 -3.98 -28.53
C ARG A 259 2.63 -3.75 -29.90
N GLU A 260 3.34 -3.00 -30.77
CA GLU A 260 3.28 -3.25 -32.19
C GLU A 260 3.98 -4.57 -32.52
#